data_69f618a9b16d3cb69ba20f4f71862881
#
_entry.id   69f618a9b16d3cb69ba20f4f71862881
#
_cell.length_a   1.000
_cell.length_b   1.000
_cell.length_c   1.000
_cell.angle_alpha   90.00
_cell.angle_beta   90.00
_cell.angle_gamma   90.00
#
_symmetry.space_group_name_H-M   'P 1'
#
loop_
_entity.id
_entity.type
_entity.pdbx_description
1 polymer ?
#
loop_
_entity_poly.entity_id
_entity_poly.type
_entity_poly.pdbx_seq_one_letter_code
_entity_poly.pdbx_strand_id
1 'polypeptide(L)'
;MGQRRTEKSCVMQVLDGKIKPVFTSEHRYPADMEVEQLLSLSGPALAQAVSSLLETPGLYVFSDILELPNVRELENSPHAPMYQLLNLFAYGTYCDYKEREASLPELTPAQRNKLRHLSIISLASNLKCLPYSLLLQQLELKNVRELEDLLIEAVYCDIIQGKLDQRNQQVEVDCSVGRDLGPNELPNIVNTLQEWCTGCEAVLCGIEEQVSRANQYRESQLKVKVQVETEVSNLQKTLKASAASPSSGPAPAGAASNQDADQPAEPRDPASSQEPRQPGKKSSKVKGLRGSGKIWSKSN
;
A
#
# COMPACT_ATOMS: atom_id res chain seq x y z
N MET A 1 -25.41 -12.93 23.10
CA MET A 1 -24.27 -12.31 23.82
C MET A 1 -23.26 -11.92 22.76
N GLY A 2 -23.22 -10.61 22.43
CA GLY A 2 -22.36 -10.09 21.37
C GLY A 2 -20.98 -9.76 21.91
N GLN A 3 -19.96 -10.46 21.46
CA GLN A 3 -18.57 -10.06 21.66
C GLN A 3 -18.28 -8.86 20.74
N ARG A 4 -18.03 -7.71 21.35
CA ARG A 4 -17.51 -6.53 20.64
C ARG A 4 -16.08 -6.85 20.21
N ARG A 5 -15.84 -6.92 18.89
CA ARG A 5 -14.50 -6.83 18.32
C ARG A 5 -13.95 -5.45 18.69
N THR A 6 -12.92 -5.42 19.50
CA THR A 6 -12.08 -4.23 19.68
C THR A 6 -11.19 -4.10 18.44
N GLU A 7 -11.51 -3.14 17.59
CA GLU A 7 -10.62 -2.72 16.50
C GLU A 7 -9.36 -2.12 17.13
N LYS A 8 -8.25 -2.81 16.97
CA LYS A 8 -6.92 -2.29 17.35
C LYS A 8 -6.49 -1.32 16.25
N SER A 9 -6.70 -0.02 16.48
CA SER A 9 -6.23 1.04 15.59
C SER A 9 -4.78 1.38 15.94
N CYS A 10 -3.89 1.24 14.99
CA CYS A 10 -2.53 1.77 15.09
C CYS A 10 -2.62 3.28 14.83
N VAL A 11 -2.55 4.08 15.86
CA VAL A 11 -2.55 5.55 15.76
C VAL A 11 -1.11 6.04 15.84
N MET A 12 -0.64 6.66 14.77
CA MET A 12 0.61 7.41 14.77
C MET A 12 0.39 8.73 15.50
N GLN A 13 0.98 8.91 16.67
CA GLN A 13 0.98 10.20 17.39
C GLN A 13 2.36 10.87 17.29
N VAL A 14 2.31 12.17 16.96
CA VAL A 14 3.50 13.02 17.01
C VAL A 14 3.60 13.61 18.42
N LEU A 15 4.50 13.08 19.23
CA LEU A 15 4.85 13.60 20.54
C LEU A 15 6.30 14.11 20.48
N ASP A 16 6.50 15.38 20.86
CA ASP A 16 7.81 16.05 20.89
C ASP A 16 8.59 16.01 19.57
N GLY A 17 7.89 16.19 18.43
CA GLY A 17 8.51 16.22 17.10
C GLY A 17 9.04 14.86 16.59
N LYS A 18 8.74 13.77 17.29
CA LYS A 18 9.06 12.40 16.88
C LYS A 18 7.78 11.59 16.66
N ILE A 19 7.68 10.96 15.51
CA ILE A 19 6.59 10.03 15.19
C ILE A 19 6.85 8.75 15.98
N LYS A 20 6.02 8.49 16.99
CA LYS A 20 6.04 7.24 17.75
C LYS A 20 4.78 6.45 17.43
N PRO A 21 4.88 5.16 17.11
CA PRO A 21 3.72 4.29 17.05
C PRO A 21 3.19 4.09 18.48
N VAL A 22 1.98 4.55 18.74
CA VAL A 22 1.29 4.25 19.99
C VAL A 22 0.43 3.01 19.75
N PHE A 23 0.93 1.88 20.17
CA PHE A 23 0.13 0.67 20.30
C PHE A 23 -0.72 0.83 21.55
N THR A 24 -2.02 1.10 21.37
CA THR A 24 -2.98 1.09 22.46
C THR A 24 -3.41 -0.34 22.82
N SER A 25 -2.49 -1.11 23.34
CA SER A 25 -2.78 -2.26 24.18
C SER A 25 -1.61 -2.42 25.15
N GLU A 26 -1.92 -2.36 26.43
CA GLU A 26 -1.01 -2.77 27.50
C GLU A 26 -0.71 -4.29 27.39
N HIS A 27 -0.06 -4.68 26.30
CA HIS A 27 0.69 -5.92 26.31
C HIS A 27 2.07 -5.57 26.84
N ARG A 28 2.25 -5.67 28.16
CA ARG A 28 3.56 -5.99 28.72
C ARG A 28 4.03 -7.21 27.95
N TYR A 29 5.05 -7.01 27.14
CA TYR A 29 5.75 -8.15 26.52
C TYR A 29 6.18 -9.06 27.65
N PRO A 30 5.85 -10.36 27.63
CA PRO A 30 6.38 -11.32 28.59
C PRO A 30 7.91 -11.29 28.63
N ALA A 31 8.56 -10.77 27.60
CA ALA A 31 10.00 -10.61 27.46
C ALA A 31 10.68 -9.86 28.62
N ASP A 32 10.06 -8.82 29.19
CA ASP A 32 10.75 -8.03 30.23
C ASP A 32 11.04 -8.83 31.50
N MET A 33 10.15 -9.77 31.89
CA MET A 33 10.38 -10.66 33.05
C MET A 33 11.34 -11.81 32.72
N GLU A 34 11.35 -12.28 31.47
CA GLU A 34 12.21 -13.38 31.02
C GLU A 34 13.66 -12.93 30.84
N VAL A 35 13.90 -11.69 30.38
CA VAL A 35 15.25 -11.11 30.19
C VAL A 35 16.00 -10.98 31.52
N GLU A 36 15.33 -10.52 32.59
CA GLU A 36 15.97 -10.43 33.92
C GLU A 36 16.39 -11.80 34.48
N GLN A 37 15.60 -12.84 34.22
CA GLN A 37 15.93 -14.20 34.60
C GLN A 37 17.14 -14.74 33.82
N LEU A 38 17.21 -14.45 32.52
CA LEU A 38 18.33 -14.84 31.64
C LEU A 38 19.67 -14.23 32.09
N LEU A 39 19.66 -12.99 32.58
CA LEU A 39 20.88 -12.32 33.09
C LEU A 39 21.55 -13.04 34.26
N SER A 40 20.76 -13.78 35.04
CA SER A 40 21.28 -14.53 36.20
C SER A 40 21.81 -15.94 35.85
N LEU A 41 21.53 -16.43 34.63
CA LEU A 41 21.87 -17.76 34.17
C LEU A 41 23.17 -17.78 33.36
N SER A 42 23.88 -18.92 33.40
CA SER A 42 25.08 -19.12 32.60
C SER A 42 25.21 -20.60 32.18
N GLY A 43 25.99 -20.86 31.13
CA GLY A 43 26.30 -22.19 30.65
C GLY A 43 25.08 -23.02 30.22
N PRO A 44 24.99 -24.32 30.66
CA PRO A 44 23.91 -25.19 30.20
C PRO A 44 22.50 -24.74 30.64
N ALA A 45 22.39 -24.10 31.81
CA ALA A 45 21.12 -23.58 32.30
C ALA A 45 20.59 -22.45 31.41
N LEU A 46 21.49 -21.59 30.93
CA LEU A 46 21.15 -20.54 29.96
C LEU A 46 20.72 -21.13 28.61
N ALA A 47 21.43 -22.15 28.11
CA ALA A 47 21.05 -22.80 26.85
C ALA A 47 19.67 -23.47 26.95
N GLN A 48 19.33 -24.07 28.08
CA GLN A 48 18.01 -24.65 28.31
C GLN A 48 16.91 -23.57 28.43
N ALA A 49 17.22 -22.46 29.12
CA ALA A 49 16.29 -21.32 29.22
C ALA A 49 16.01 -20.70 27.85
N VAL A 50 17.04 -20.51 27.00
CA VAL A 50 16.88 -20.05 25.62
C VAL A 50 16.00 -21.01 24.80
N SER A 51 16.20 -22.34 24.94
CA SER A 51 15.35 -23.32 24.27
C SER A 51 13.89 -23.20 24.68
N SER A 52 13.60 -23.03 25.97
CA SER A 52 12.23 -22.84 26.49
C SER A 52 11.62 -21.52 25.96
N LEU A 53 12.43 -20.49 25.87
CA LEU A 53 12.02 -19.17 25.36
C LEU A 53 11.65 -19.21 23.88
N LEU A 54 12.36 -20.02 23.09
CA LEU A 54 11.99 -20.26 21.69
C LEU A 54 10.62 -20.94 21.53
N GLU A 55 10.14 -21.65 22.56
CA GLU A 55 8.80 -22.26 22.58
C GLU A 55 7.71 -21.32 23.07
N THR A 56 8.06 -20.27 23.82
CA THR A 56 7.09 -19.34 24.42
C THR A 56 6.22 -18.69 23.35
N PRO A 57 4.88 -18.83 23.40
CA PRO A 57 4.00 -18.19 22.42
C PRO A 57 4.00 -16.67 22.60
N GLY A 58 3.87 -15.95 21.49
CA GLY A 58 3.78 -14.47 21.50
C GLY A 58 5.12 -13.73 21.45
N LEU A 59 6.24 -14.43 21.58
CA LEU A 59 7.57 -13.85 21.46
C LEU A 59 8.13 -14.06 20.04
N TYR A 60 8.32 -12.98 19.27
CA TYR A 60 8.77 -13.00 17.88
C TYR A 60 9.98 -12.11 17.61
N VAL A 61 10.43 -11.34 18.63
CA VAL A 61 11.59 -10.46 18.58
C VAL A 61 12.65 -11.01 19.56
N PHE A 62 13.84 -11.25 19.07
CA PHE A 62 14.94 -11.89 19.80
C PHE A 62 16.22 -11.06 19.85
N SER A 63 16.26 -9.90 19.17
CA SER A 63 17.44 -9.02 19.11
C SER A 63 17.93 -8.61 20.49
N ASP A 64 17.01 -8.23 21.39
CA ASP A 64 17.36 -7.80 22.75
C ASP A 64 18.02 -8.93 23.55
N ILE A 65 17.59 -10.17 23.31
CA ILE A 65 18.16 -11.35 23.95
C ILE A 65 19.55 -11.66 23.38
N LEU A 66 19.73 -11.52 22.06
CA LEU A 66 21.03 -11.71 21.40
C LEU A 66 22.09 -10.68 21.87
N GLU A 67 21.65 -9.49 22.31
CA GLU A 67 22.54 -8.46 22.81
C GLU A 67 23.03 -8.68 24.24
N LEU A 68 22.39 -9.59 24.99
CA LEU A 68 22.79 -9.91 26.36
C LEU A 68 24.23 -10.48 26.41
N PRO A 69 25.07 -9.99 27.33
CA PRO A 69 26.47 -10.43 27.44
C PRO A 69 26.59 -11.93 27.68
N ASN A 70 25.72 -12.51 28.53
CA ASN A 70 25.71 -13.94 28.85
C ASN A 70 25.36 -14.78 27.61
N VAL A 71 24.45 -14.31 26.77
CA VAL A 71 24.05 -14.99 25.54
C VAL A 71 25.15 -14.91 24.49
N ARG A 72 25.85 -13.78 24.38
CA ARG A 72 27.02 -13.64 23.50
C ARG A 72 28.17 -14.57 23.90
N GLU A 73 28.37 -14.82 25.21
CA GLU A 73 29.37 -15.77 25.69
C GLU A 73 29.09 -17.21 25.22
N LEU A 74 27.82 -17.55 24.93
CA LEU A 74 27.47 -18.88 24.38
C LEU A 74 28.11 -19.14 23.02
N GLU A 75 28.40 -18.09 22.22
CA GLU A 75 29.05 -18.24 20.92
C GLU A 75 30.41 -18.95 21.02
N ASN A 76 31.17 -18.65 22.07
CA ASN A 76 32.50 -19.24 22.30
C ASN A 76 32.47 -20.46 23.22
N SER A 77 31.30 -20.98 23.55
CA SER A 77 31.10 -22.10 24.46
C SER A 77 30.69 -23.39 23.69
N PRO A 78 30.71 -24.57 24.35
CA PRO A 78 30.19 -25.80 23.74
C PRO A 78 28.71 -25.71 23.33
N HIS A 79 28.00 -24.66 23.77
CA HIS A 79 26.60 -24.39 23.45
C HIS A 79 26.42 -23.41 22.28
N ALA A 80 27.48 -23.16 21.49
CA ALA A 80 27.41 -22.33 20.26
C ALA A 80 26.26 -22.71 19.30
N PRO A 81 25.88 -23.97 19.12
CA PRO A 81 24.73 -24.32 18.28
C PRO A 81 23.41 -23.71 18.77
N MET A 82 23.24 -23.49 20.08
CA MET A 82 22.05 -22.84 20.63
C MET A 82 22.03 -21.33 20.32
N TYR A 83 23.17 -20.67 20.39
CA TYR A 83 23.31 -19.27 19.96
C TYR A 83 23.03 -19.10 18.46
N GLN A 84 23.54 -20.02 17.63
CA GLN A 84 23.26 -20.02 16.19
C GLN A 84 21.78 -20.26 15.91
N LEU A 85 21.11 -21.12 16.68
CA LEU A 85 19.68 -21.35 16.59
C LEU A 85 18.89 -20.08 16.93
N LEU A 86 19.24 -19.40 18.02
CA LEU A 86 18.61 -18.14 18.42
C LEU A 86 18.78 -17.06 17.32
N ASN A 87 19.96 -16.95 16.74
CA ASN A 87 20.25 -16.06 15.63
C ASN A 87 19.40 -16.38 14.38
N LEU A 88 19.21 -17.67 14.11
CA LEU A 88 18.32 -18.13 13.03
C LEU A 88 16.86 -17.72 13.29
N PHE A 89 16.37 -17.83 14.53
CA PHE A 89 15.02 -17.40 14.89
C PHE A 89 14.85 -15.89 14.77
N ALA A 90 15.89 -15.10 15.06
CA ALA A 90 15.86 -13.65 14.87
C ALA A 90 15.79 -13.27 13.39
N TYR A 91 16.70 -13.75 12.56
CA TYR A 91 16.94 -13.24 11.21
C TYR A 91 16.71 -14.25 10.08
N GLY A 92 16.77 -15.55 10.37
CA GLY A 92 16.71 -16.62 9.37
C GLY A 92 15.30 -17.12 9.07
N THR A 93 15.19 -18.02 8.11
CA THR A 93 13.96 -18.67 7.67
C THR A 93 14.01 -20.19 7.92
N TYR A 94 12.90 -20.87 7.67
CA TYR A 94 12.84 -22.34 7.78
C TYR A 94 13.74 -23.02 6.73
N CYS A 95 13.89 -22.42 5.54
CA CYS A 95 14.85 -22.89 4.53
C CYS A 95 16.29 -22.83 5.04
N ASP A 96 16.69 -21.72 5.68
CA ASP A 96 18.03 -21.57 6.24
C ASP A 96 18.33 -22.60 7.34
N TYR A 97 17.29 -22.98 8.12
CA TYR A 97 17.40 -24.08 9.08
C TYR A 97 17.71 -25.39 8.38
N LYS A 98 17.02 -25.71 7.31
CA LYS A 98 17.20 -26.95 6.57
C LYS A 98 18.58 -27.05 5.92
N GLU A 99 19.10 -25.95 5.40
CA GLU A 99 20.47 -25.90 4.85
C GLU A 99 21.54 -26.18 5.92
N ARG A 100 21.25 -25.82 7.19
CA ARG A 100 22.17 -25.96 8.33
C ARG A 100 21.75 -27.02 9.34
N GLU A 101 20.80 -27.88 9.03
CA GLU A 101 20.23 -28.88 9.94
C GLU A 101 21.30 -29.77 10.59
N ALA A 102 22.39 -30.08 9.86
CA ALA A 102 23.48 -30.89 10.39
C ALA A 102 24.32 -30.22 11.51
N SER A 103 24.31 -28.88 11.59
CA SER A 103 25.08 -28.09 12.56
C SER A 103 24.24 -27.54 13.70
N LEU A 104 22.93 -27.57 13.58
CA LEU A 104 21.99 -27.03 14.55
C LEU A 104 21.31 -28.12 15.36
N PRO A 105 20.84 -27.83 16.59
CA PRO A 105 20.06 -28.78 17.36
C PRO A 105 18.72 -29.09 16.68
N GLU A 106 18.18 -30.28 16.91
CA GLU A 106 16.88 -30.69 16.42
C GLU A 106 15.78 -29.82 17.03
N LEU A 107 14.88 -29.30 16.18
CA LEU A 107 13.77 -28.48 16.61
C LEU A 107 12.64 -29.31 17.20
N THR A 108 12.10 -28.85 18.31
CA THR A 108 10.83 -29.38 18.83
C THR A 108 9.68 -29.04 17.88
N PRO A 109 8.57 -29.77 17.91
CA PRO A 109 7.41 -29.45 17.07
C PRO A 109 6.92 -28.00 17.24
N ALA A 110 6.94 -27.47 18.46
CA ALA A 110 6.54 -26.09 18.76
C ALA A 110 7.51 -25.07 18.13
N GLN A 111 8.81 -25.27 18.29
CA GLN A 111 9.86 -24.45 17.68
C GLN A 111 9.78 -24.48 16.14
N ARG A 112 9.50 -25.66 15.57
CA ARG A 112 9.34 -25.82 14.13
C ARG A 112 8.16 -25.00 13.57
N ASN A 113 7.00 -25.08 14.22
CA ASN A 113 5.83 -24.28 13.84
C ASN A 113 6.11 -22.78 13.99
N LYS A 114 6.74 -22.38 15.09
CA LYS A 114 7.11 -20.97 15.32
C LYS A 114 8.08 -20.46 14.24
N LEU A 115 9.08 -21.23 13.86
CA LEU A 115 10.01 -20.84 12.79
C LEU A 115 9.31 -20.76 11.42
N ARG A 116 8.33 -21.64 11.16
CA ARG A 116 7.47 -21.54 9.97
C ARG A 116 6.64 -20.26 9.98
N HIS A 117 6.04 -19.88 11.12
CA HIS A 117 5.33 -18.62 11.27
C HIS A 117 6.24 -17.41 11.02
N LEU A 118 7.45 -17.41 11.58
CA LEU A 118 8.46 -16.36 11.33
C LEU A 118 8.84 -16.27 9.85
N SER A 119 8.94 -17.41 9.16
CA SER A 119 9.21 -17.44 7.72
C SER A 119 8.07 -16.83 6.89
N ILE A 120 6.81 -17.08 7.29
CA ILE A 120 5.64 -16.44 6.66
C ILE A 120 5.68 -14.93 6.85
N ILE A 121 6.05 -14.43 8.04
CA ILE A 121 6.20 -12.99 8.31
C ILE A 121 7.24 -12.37 7.38
N SER A 122 8.40 -13.02 7.22
CA SER A 122 9.46 -12.53 6.31
C SER A 122 9.02 -12.49 4.85
N LEU A 123 8.25 -13.47 4.39
CA LEU A 123 7.68 -13.47 3.04
C LEU A 123 6.61 -12.39 2.88
N ALA A 124 5.77 -12.18 3.90
CA ALA A 124 4.72 -11.18 3.90
C ALA A 124 5.25 -9.74 3.90
N SER A 125 6.46 -9.50 4.41
CA SER A 125 7.10 -8.18 4.34
C SER A 125 7.44 -7.75 2.91
N ASN A 126 7.71 -8.72 2.02
CA ASN A 126 8.08 -8.48 0.64
C ASN A 126 6.90 -8.61 -0.34
N LEU A 127 5.93 -9.46 -0.04
CA LEU A 127 4.83 -9.80 -0.93
C LEU A 127 3.50 -9.69 -0.19
N LYS A 128 2.59 -8.89 -0.72
CA LYS A 128 1.22 -8.77 -0.17
C LYS A 128 0.38 -10.03 -0.44
N CYS A 129 0.56 -10.66 -1.60
CA CYS A 129 -0.13 -11.88 -1.98
C CYS A 129 0.88 -13.03 -2.04
N LEU A 130 0.69 -14.04 -1.19
CA LEU A 130 1.57 -15.19 -1.07
C LEU A 130 0.90 -16.40 -1.73
N PRO A 131 1.41 -16.89 -2.88
CA PRO A 131 0.87 -18.11 -3.50
C PRO A 131 1.22 -19.34 -2.67
N TYR A 132 0.29 -20.30 -2.59
CA TYR A 132 0.49 -21.54 -1.83
C TYR A 132 1.70 -22.35 -2.31
N SER A 133 1.98 -22.32 -3.62
CA SER A 133 3.15 -22.99 -4.18
C SER A 133 4.47 -22.50 -3.58
N LEU A 134 4.60 -21.19 -3.40
CA LEU A 134 5.77 -20.56 -2.76
C LEU A 134 5.85 -20.96 -1.28
N LEU A 135 4.73 -20.90 -0.57
CA LEU A 135 4.68 -21.26 0.85
C LEU A 135 5.00 -22.73 1.08
N LEU A 136 4.43 -23.65 0.28
CA LEU A 136 4.71 -25.08 0.36
C LEU A 136 6.21 -25.37 0.16
N GLN A 137 6.84 -24.69 -0.80
CA GLN A 137 8.27 -24.83 -1.08
C GLN A 137 9.11 -24.26 0.07
N GLN A 138 8.84 -23.06 0.53
CA GLN A 138 9.63 -22.38 1.57
C GLN A 138 9.49 -22.99 2.95
N LEU A 139 8.34 -23.57 3.26
CA LEU A 139 8.06 -24.22 4.55
C LEU A 139 8.26 -25.73 4.52
N GLU A 140 8.65 -26.29 3.37
CA GLU A 140 8.76 -27.74 3.13
C GLU A 140 7.53 -28.54 3.61
N LEU A 141 6.35 -28.01 3.25
CA LEU A 141 5.10 -28.69 3.53
C LEU A 141 4.67 -29.53 2.32
N LYS A 142 4.18 -30.74 2.59
CA LYS A 142 3.75 -31.68 1.54
C LYS A 142 2.28 -31.51 1.16
N ASN A 143 1.48 -31.00 2.08
CA ASN A 143 0.04 -30.92 1.96
C ASN A 143 -0.45 -29.49 2.06
N VAL A 144 -1.35 -29.11 1.15
CA VAL A 144 -2.07 -27.82 1.22
C VAL A 144 -2.87 -27.70 2.53
N ARG A 145 -3.43 -28.80 3.01
CA ARG A 145 -4.17 -28.83 4.27
C ARG A 145 -3.31 -28.43 5.47
N GLU A 146 -2.11 -28.98 5.55
CA GLU A 146 -1.14 -28.64 6.62
C GLU A 146 -0.74 -27.17 6.54
N LEU A 147 -0.61 -26.61 5.33
CA LEU A 147 -0.38 -25.18 5.12
C LEU A 147 -1.54 -24.34 5.60
N GLU A 148 -2.76 -24.70 5.23
CA GLU A 148 -3.97 -23.96 5.63
C GLU A 148 -4.17 -24.00 7.16
N ASP A 149 -3.94 -25.14 7.80
CA ASP A 149 -4.01 -25.28 9.26
C ASP A 149 -2.97 -24.37 9.93
N LEU A 150 -1.73 -24.31 9.42
CA LEU A 150 -0.67 -23.42 9.91
C LEU A 150 -1.03 -21.93 9.73
N LEU A 151 -1.62 -21.55 8.58
CA LEU A 151 -2.06 -20.19 8.31
C LEU A 151 -3.23 -19.78 9.21
N ILE A 152 -4.16 -20.70 9.45
CA ILE A 152 -5.27 -20.47 10.38
C ILE A 152 -4.74 -20.25 11.79
N GLU A 153 -3.78 -21.07 12.25
CA GLU A 153 -3.11 -20.89 13.53
C GLU A 153 -2.44 -19.51 13.62
N ALA A 154 -1.72 -19.09 12.56
CA ALA A 154 -1.08 -17.78 12.50
C ALA A 154 -2.07 -16.62 12.60
N VAL A 155 -3.27 -16.74 11.99
CA VAL A 155 -4.34 -15.73 12.10
C VAL A 155 -4.96 -15.74 13.51
N TYR A 156 -5.18 -16.90 14.11
CA TYR A 156 -5.73 -17.01 15.47
C TYR A 156 -4.78 -16.45 16.55
N CYS A 157 -3.47 -16.60 16.34
CA CYS A 157 -2.45 -16.06 17.22
C CYS A 157 -2.13 -14.58 16.96
N ASP A 158 -2.91 -13.90 16.09
CA ASP A 158 -2.67 -12.51 15.67
C ASP A 158 -1.27 -12.26 15.06
N ILE A 159 -0.63 -13.31 14.53
CA ILE A 159 0.69 -13.23 13.88
C ILE A 159 0.56 -12.54 12.52
N ILE A 160 -0.48 -12.92 11.77
CA ILE A 160 -0.85 -12.31 10.49
C ILE A 160 -2.33 -11.94 10.49
N GLN A 161 -2.65 -10.84 9.80
CA GLN A 161 -4.03 -10.48 9.49
C GLN A 161 -4.18 -10.51 7.97
N GLY A 162 -5.21 -11.20 7.48
CA GLY A 162 -5.36 -11.39 6.06
C GLY A 162 -6.51 -12.30 5.70
N LYS A 163 -6.56 -12.69 4.44
CA LYS A 163 -7.60 -13.53 3.86
C LYS A 163 -7.00 -14.71 3.12
N LEU A 164 -7.57 -15.89 3.32
CA LEU A 164 -7.23 -17.08 2.54
C LEU A 164 -8.13 -17.16 1.31
N ASP A 165 -7.51 -17.09 0.14
CA ASP A 165 -8.18 -17.30 -1.15
C ASP A 165 -7.88 -18.72 -1.66
N GLN A 166 -8.69 -19.67 -1.22
CA GLN A 166 -8.55 -21.07 -1.63
C GLN A 166 -8.79 -21.30 -3.13
N ARG A 167 -9.58 -20.42 -3.76
CA ARG A 167 -9.88 -20.54 -5.18
C ARG A 167 -8.65 -20.24 -6.05
N ASN A 168 -7.91 -19.19 -5.70
CA ASN A 168 -6.69 -18.78 -6.39
C ASN A 168 -5.44 -19.37 -5.73
N GLN A 169 -5.60 -20.18 -4.68
CA GLN A 169 -4.49 -20.80 -3.92
C GLN A 169 -3.44 -19.76 -3.49
N GLN A 170 -3.90 -18.71 -2.80
CA GLN A 170 -3.05 -17.65 -2.29
C GLN A 170 -3.56 -17.12 -0.96
N VAL A 171 -2.67 -16.50 -0.21
CA VAL A 171 -2.99 -15.74 1.01
C VAL A 171 -2.76 -14.27 0.73
N GLU A 172 -3.76 -13.45 0.96
CA GLU A 172 -3.63 -12.00 0.95
C GLU A 172 -3.37 -11.53 2.39
N VAL A 173 -2.18 -10.97 2.63
CA VAL A 173 -1.76 -10.48 3.95
C VAL A 173 -1.95 -8.97 3.99
N ASP A 174 -2.79 -8.52 4.92
CA ASP A 174 -3.03 -7.09 5.15
C ASP A 174 -1.99 -6.50 6.11
N CYS A 175 -1.63 -7.27 7.15
CA CYS A 175 -0.71 -6.85 8.19
C CYS A 175 -0.07 -8.09 8.85
N SER A 176 1.17 -7.95 9.33
CA SER A 176 1.87 -8.98 10.10
C SER A 176 2.53 -8.38 11.34
N VAL A 177 2.84 -9.23 12.32
CA VAL A 177 3.67 -8.84 13.47
C VAL A 177 5.06 -8.44 12.98
N GLY A 178 5.71 -7.52 13.68
CA GLY A 178 7.10 -7.16 13.41
C GLY A 178 8.06 -8.29 13.77
N ARG A 179 9.15 -8.38 13.03
CA ARG A 179 10.26 -9.30 13.25
C ARG A 179 11.55 -8.50 13.38
N ASP A 180 12.59 -9.11 13.95
CA ASP A 180 13.93 -8.54 14.03
C ASP A 180 14.47 -8.19 12.63
N LEU A 181 15.10 -7.02 12.53
CA LEU A 181 15.72 -6.53 11.31
C LEU A 181 17.20 -6.90 11.29
N GLY A 182 17.60 -7.63 10.27
CA GLY A 182 19.01 -7.93 10.04
C GLY A 182 19.81 -6.69 9.66
N PRO A 183 21.13 -6.67 9.91
CA PRO A 183 22.00 -5.53 9.58
C PRO A 183 21.98 -5.20 8.07
N ASN A 184 21.69 -6.17 7.22
CA ASN A 184 21.62 -6.00 5.76
C ASN A 184 20.28 -5.40 5.28
N GLU A 185 19.26 -5.35 6.12
CA GLU A 185 17.93 -4.82 5.75
C GLU A 185 17.83 -3.31 5.95
N LEU A 186 18.65 -2.75 6.83
CA LEU A 186 18.66 -1.31 7.12
C LEU A 186 18.89 -0.44 5.88
N PRO A 187 19.87 -0.73 4.99
CA PRO A 187 20.02 0.01 3.74
C PRO A 187 18.80 -0.04 2.82
N ASN A 188 18.11 -1.18 2.77
CA ASN A 188 16.90 -1.34 1.95
C ASN A 188 15.76 -0.46 2.47
N ILE A 189 15.61 -0.36 3.80
CA ILE A 189 14.62 0.52 4.44
C ILE A 189 14.92 1.99 4.10
N VAL A 190 16.19 2.40 4.21
CA VAL A 190 16.61 3.76 3.85
C VAL A 190 16.32 4.06 2.38
N ASN A 191 16.65 3.14 1.47
CA ASN A 191 16.38 3.31 0.05
C ASN A 191 14.86 3.42 -0.23
N THR A 192 14.04 2.57 0.38
CA THR A 192 12.58 2.62 0.24
C THR A 192 12.00 3.95 0.71
N LEU A 193 12.50 4.48 1.84
CA LEU A 193 12.09 5.79 2.34
C LEU A 193 12.53 6.94 1.41
N GLN A 194 13.74 6.86 0.84
CA GLN A 194 14.22 7.82 -0.13
C GLN A 194 13.41 7.81 -1.42
N GLU A 195 13.09 6.62 -1.95
CA GLU A 195 12.22 6.46 -3.12
C GLU A 195 10.83 7.06 -2.87
N TRP A 196 10.28 6.83 -1.67
CA TRP A 196 8.99 7.43 -1.30
C TRP A 196 9.06 8.96 -1.22
N CYS A 197 10.10 9.52 -0.60
CA CYS A 197 10.31 10.98 -0.57
C CYS A 197 10.43 11.56 -1.98
N THR A 198 11.25 10.94 -2.83
CA THR A 198 11.42 11.35 -4.24
C THR A 198 10.09 11.27 -5.01
N GLY A 199 9.29 10.24 -4.76
CA GLY A 199 7.94 10.11 -5.32
C GLY A 199 7.02 11.24 -4.90
N CYS A 200 7.03 11.63 -3.62
CA CYS A 200 6.26 12.78 -3.12
C CYS A 200 6.70 14.11 -3.76
N GLU A 201 8.00 14.32 -3.89
CA GLU A 201 8.55 15.52 -4.57
C GLU A 201 8.15 15.58 -6.05
N ALA A 202 8.21 14.45 -6.75
CA ALA A 202 7.79 14.36 -8.15
C ALA A 202 6.30 14.69 -8.34
N VAL A 203 5.44 14.18 -7.45
CA VAL A 203 4.00 14.50 -7.45
C VAL A 203 3.76 15.98 -7.18
N LEU A 204 4.47 16.56 -6.19
CA LEU A 204 4.34 17.99 -5.88
C LEU A 204 4.74 18.85 -7.09
N CYS A 205 5.89 18.58 -7.69
CA CYS A 205 6.37 19.26 -8.90
C CYS A 205 5.37 19.12 -10.05
N GLY A 206 4.81 17.91 -10.26
CA GLY A 206 3.78 17.68 -11.27
C GLY A 206 2.50 18.47 -11.05
N ILE A 207 2.07 18.63 -9.79
CA ILE A 207 0.92 19.48 -9.45
C ILE A 207 1.22 20.95 -9.74
N GLU A 208 2.39 21.45 -9.37
CA GLU A 208 2.82 22.84 -9.63
C GLU A 208 2.87 23.13 -11.14
N GLU A 209 3.39 22.19 -11.93
CA GLU A 209 3.39 22.31 -13.40
C GLU A 209 1.98 22.35 -13.97
N GLN A 210 1.06 21.49 -13.50
CA GLN A 210 -0.33 21.51 -13.93
C GLN A 210 -1.05 22.81 -13.57
N VAL A 211 -0.82 23.33 -12.38
CA VAL A 211 -1.35 24.64 -11.96
C VAL A 211 -0.82 25.76 -12.86
N SER A 212 0.49 25.77 -13.14
CA SER A 212 1.11 26.74 -14.05
C SER A 212 0.50 26.67 -15.45
N ARG A 213 0.36 25.46 -16.01
CA ARG A 213 -0.26 25.22 -17.32
C ARG A 213 -1.71 25.67 -17.36
N ALA A 214 -2.49 25.38 -16.33
CA ALA A 214 -3.88 25.81 -16.22
C ALA A 214 -4.00 27.36 -16.17
N ASN A 215 -3.11 28.01 -15.42
CA ASN A 215 -3.07 29.48 -15.34
C ASN A 215 -2.70 30.12 -16.69
N GLN A 216 -1.71 29.59 -17.41
CA GLN A 216 -1.33 30.04 -18.73
C GLN A 216 -2.49 29.87 -19.74
N TYR A 217 -3.17 28.74 -19.70
CA TYR A 217 -4.35 28.51 -20.54
C TYR A 217 -5.45 29.52 -20.25
N ARG A 218 -5.77 29.74 -18.98
CA ARG A 218 -6.77 30.75 -18.57
C ARG A 218 -6.39 32.15 -19.03
N GLU A 219 -5.15 32.54 -18.92
CA GLU A 219 -4.66 33.84 -19.35
C GLU A 219 -4.78 34.00 -20.87
N SER A 220 -4.40 32.98 -21.64
CA SER A 220 -4.55 32.98 -23.09
C SER A 220 -6.01 33.10 -23.51
N GLN A 221 -6.92 32.40 -22.88
CA GLN A 221 -8.36 32.47 -23.13
C GLN A 221 -8.92 33.86 -22.81
N LEU A 222 -8.48 34.49 -21.73
CA LEU A 222 -8.87 35.87 -21.41
C LEU A 222 -8.38 36.88 -22.47
N LYS A 223 -7.14 36.73 -22.96
CA LYS A 223 -6.60 37.58 -24.04
C LYS A 223 -7.43 37.47 -25.33
N VAL A 224 -7.73 36.22 -25.73
CA VAL A 224 -8.59 35.97 -26.91
C VAL A 224 -9.97 36.58 -26.72
N LYS A 225 -10.58 36.40 -25.54
CA LYS A 225 -11.91 37.00 -25.27
C LYS A 225 -11.91 38.50 -25.35
N VAL A 226 -10.92 39.18 -24.78
CA VAL A 226 -10.77 40.65 -24.87
C VAL A 226 -10.55 41.11 -26.30
N GLN A 227 -9.76 40.37 -27.10
CA GLN A 227 -9.58 40.68 -28.53
C GLN A 227 -10.91 40.61 -29.31
N VAL A 228 -11.65 39.50 -29.13
CA VAL A 228 -12.96 39.34 -29.77
C VAL A 228 -13.94 40.45 -29.36
N GLU A 229 -14.00 40.80 -28.06
CA GLU A 229 -14.86 41.91 -27.60
C GLU A 229 -14.47 43.27 -28.22
N THR A 230 -13.17 43.52 -28.36
CA THR A 230 -12.70 44.77 -29.03
C THR A 230 -13.03 44.79 -30.51
N GLU A 231 -12.84 43.68 -31.24
CA GLU A 231 -13.21 43.56 -32.65
C GLU A 231 -14.71 43.71 -32.85
N VAL A 232 -15.53 43.03 -32.05
CA VAL A 232 -17.00 43.18 -32.11
C VAL A 232 -17.43 44.64 -31.87
N SER A 233 -16.82 45.31 -30.87
CA SER A 233 -17.09 46.73 -30.60
C SER A 233 -16.70 47.63 -31.78
N ASN A 234 -15.56 47.35 -32.41
CA ASN A 234 -15.13 48.13 -33.60
C ASN A 234 -16.03 47.89 -34.80
N LEU A 235 -16.42 46.65 -35.07
CA LEU A 235 -17.40 46.34 -36.12
C LEU A 235 -18.76 46.97 -35.87
N GLN A 236 -19.25 47.01 -34.66
CA GLN A 236 -20.49 47.70 -34.31
C GLN A 236 -20.41 49.23 -34.56
N LYS A 237 -19.27 49.85 -34.27
CA LYS A 237 -19.02 51.26 -34.51
C LYS A 237 -18.99 51.56 -36.02
N THR A 238 -18.32 50.72 -36.82
CA THR A 238 -18.26 50.89 -38.28
C THR A 238 -19.63 50.72 -38.96
N LEU A 239 -20.42 49.72 -38.50
CA LEU A 239 -21.79 49.49 -38.95
C LEU A 239 -22.72 50.68 -38.62
N LYS A 240 -22.60 51.25 -37.42
CA LYS A 240 -23.36 52.46 -37.03
C LYS A 240 -22.94 53.68 -37.85
N ALA A 241 -21.67 53.85 -38.18
CA ALA A 241 -21.14 54.92 -39.01
C ALA A 241 -21.61 54.78 -40.46
N SER A 242 -21.64 53.58 -41.02
CA SER A 242 -22.15 53.31 -42.39
C SER A 242 -23.68 53.50 -42.52
N ALA A 243 -24.44 53.20 -41.45
CA ALA A 243 -25.89 53.42 -41.41
C ALA A 243 -26.28 54.89 -41.23
N ALA A 244 -25.33 55.73 -40.78
CA ALA A 244 -25.56 57.16 -40.60
C ALA A 244 -25.23 58.02 -41.85
N SER A 245 -24.77 57.42 -42.96
CA SER A 245 -24.54 58.13 -44.23
C SER A 245 -25.82 58.13 -45.06
N PRO A 246 -26.46 59.33 -45.41
CA PRO A 246 -27.65 59.38 -46.23
C PRO A 246 -27.27 59.07 -47.66
N SER A 247 -27.69 57.93 -48.19
CA SER A 247 -27.62 57.66 -49.63
C SER A 247 -28.73 58.36 -50.38
N SER A 248 -28.36 59.39 -51.19
CA SER A 248 -29.20 59.93 -52.22
C SER A 248 -28.95 59.21 -53.56
N GLY A 249 -30.01 58.64 -54.13
CA GLY A 249 -29.99 58.23 -55.51
C GLY A 249 -30.63 56.89 -55.85
N PRO A 250 -31.26 56.74 -57.04
CA PRO A 250 -32.55 56.07 -57.14
C PRO A 250 -32.49 54.64 -57.63
N ALA A 251 -33.61 53.92 -57.37
CA ALA A 251 -33.85 52.54 -57.85
C ALA A 251 -33.95 52.48 -59.38
N PRO A 252 -33.74 51.31 -60.02
CA PRO A 252 -34.89 50.50 -60.33
C PRO A 252 -34.71 48.96 -60.22
N ALA A 253 -35.79 48.33 -59.89
CA ALA A 253 -36.41 47.06 -60.28
C ALA A 253 -35.58 45.96 -60.94
N GLY A 254 -35.73 44.75 -60.44
CA GLY A 254 -35.40 43.49 -61.14
C GLY A 254 -35.35 42.27 -60.25
N ALA A 255 -36.39 41.56 -60.32
CA ALA A 255 -36.75 40.19 -59.87
C ALA A 255 -35.69 39.15 -59.64
N ALA A 256 -36.13 38.19 -58.83
CA ALA A 256 -35.93 36.74 -58.82
C ALA A 256 -34.94 36.17 -57.78
N SER A 257 -35.58 35.55 -56.81
CA SER A 257 -35.36 34.18 -56.26
C SER A 257 -33.94 33.57 -56.31
N ASN A 258 -33.42 33.23 -55.21
CA ASN A 258 -33.23 31.80 -54.78
C ASN A 258 -32.70 31.70 -53.35
N GLN A 259 -33.31 30.79 -52.67
CA GLN A 259 -32.86 30.20 -51.42
C GLN A 259 -31.50 29.50 -51.64
N ASP A 260 -30.57 29.69 -50.74
CA ASP A 260 -29.90 28.54 -50.26
C ASP A 260 -29.23 28.84 -48.88
N ALA A 261 -29.33 27.86 -48.05
CA ALA A 261 -28.86 27.78 -46.70
C ALA A 261 -27.33 27.67 -46.66
N ASP A 262 -26.70 28.48 -45.83
CA ASP A 262 -25.32 28.15 -45.43
C ASP A 262 -25.18 28.25 -43.92
N GLN A 263 -25.00 27.09 -43.32
CA GLN A 263 -24.61 26.92 -41.94
C GLN A 263 -23.08 27.06 -41.83
N PRO A 264 -22.56 27.81 -40.87
CA PRO A 264 -21.12 27.85 -40.65
C PRO A 264 -20.67 26.52 -39.96
N ALA A 265 -19.73 25.86 -40.60
CA ALA A 265 -19.04 24.67 -40.12
C ALA A 265 -18.16 25.00 -38.92
N GLU A 266 -18.25 24.15 -37.91
CA GLU A 266 -17.30 24.09 -36.79
C GLU A 266 -15.89 23.71 -37.27
N PRO A 267 -14.83 24.28 -36.70
CA PRO A 267 -13.45 23.88 -36.99
C PRO A 267 -13.14 22.54 -36.31
N ARG A 268 -12.77 21.56 -37.12
CA ARG A 268 -12.25 20.24 -36.68
C ARG A 268 -10.82 20.38 -36.17
N ASP A 269 -10.58 19.83 -35.00
CA ASP A 269 -9.25 19.56 -34.47
C ASP A 269 -8.52 18.48 -35.30
N PRO A 270 -7.22 18.62 -35.53
CA PRO A 270 -6.43 17.59 -36.20
C PRO A 270 -5.88 16.56 -35.26
N ALA A 271 -6.21 15.30 -35.57
CA ALA A 271 -5.40 14.09 -35.40
C ALA A 271 -4.81 13.75 -34.05
N SER A 272 -5.40 12.78 -33.40
CA SER A 272 -4.71 11.82 -32.53
C SER A 272 -4.75 10.45 -33.18
N SER A 273 -3.58 9.82 -33.15
CA SER A 273 -3.17 8.57 -33.72
C SER A 273 -3.96 7.35 -33.23
N GLN A 274 -4.04 6.40 -34.10
CA GLN A 274 -4.70 5.10 -34.10
C GLN A 274 -4.38 4.21 -32.90
N GLU A 275 -5.42 3.58 -32.37
CA GLU A 275 -5.36 2.35 -31.60
C GLU A 275 -6.41 1.35 -32.12
N PRO A 276 -6.12 0.02 -32.17
CA PRO A 276 -6.87 -0.93 -32.97
C PRO A 276 -8.14 -1.43 -32.26
N ARG A 277 -9.19 -1.59 -33.04
CA ARG A 277 -10.54 -2.06 -32.68
C ARG A 277 -10.56 -3.55 -32.31
N GLN A 278 -11.24 -3.88 -31.22
CA GLN A 278 -11.85 -5.21 -31.02
C GLN A 278 -13.40 -5.14 -30.99
N PRO A 279 -14.09 -6.24 -31.33
CA PRO A 279 -15.47 -6.19 -31.80
C PRO A 279 -16.54 -6.19 -30.70
N GLY A 280 -17.66 -5.57 -31.01
CA GLY A 280 -18.78 -5.27 -30.16
C GLY A 280 -19.53 -6.44 -29.53
N LYS A 281 -20.05 -6.21 -28.33
CA LYS A 281 -21.19 -6.91 -27.74
C LYS A 281 -22.32 -5.94 -27.42
N LYS A 282 -23.51 -6.37 -27.82
CA LYS A 282 -24.80 -5.69 -27.82
C LYS A 282 -25.21 -5.21 -26.43
N SER A 283 -25.66 -3.97 -26.33
CA SER A 283 -26.29 -3.40 -25.14
C SER A 283 -27.74 -3.85 -25.00
N SER A 284 -28.09 -4.39 -23.84
CA SER A 284 -29.48 -4.56 -23.42
C SER A 284 -29.88 -3.37 -22.54
N LYS A 285 -30.98 -2.72 -22.91
CA LYS A 285 -31.68 -1.66 -22.17
C LYS A 285 -32.10 -2.15 -20.79
N VAL A 286 -31.76 -1.45 -19.74
CA VAL A 286 -32.44 -1.55 -18.44
C VAL A 286 -33.08 -0.20 -18.11
N LYS A 287 -34.40 -0.31 -17.84
CA LYS A 287 -35.32 0.76 -17.48
C LYS A 287 -34.97 1.37 -16.13
N GLY A 288 -35.19 2.68 -16.01
CA GLY A 288 -35.02 3.44 -14.79
C GLY A 288 -35.98 3.04 -13.68
N LEU A 289 -35.49 3.21 -12.46
CA LEU A 289 -36.31 3.30 -11.24
C LEU A 289 -35.99 4.63 -10.54
N ARG A 290 -37.04 5.49 -10.48
CA ARG A 290 -37.11 6.66 -9.61
C ARG A 290 -37.29 6.18 -8.17
N GLY A 291 -36.62 6.81 -7.23
CA GLY A 291 -36.89 6.70 -5.80
C GLY A 291 -36.13 7.84 -5.13
N SER A 292 -36.75 8.92 -4.97
CA SER A 292 -37.43 9.50 -3.82
C SER A 292 -36.52 9.69 -2.60
N GLY A 293 -36.07 10.97 -2.43
CA GLY A 293 -35.41 11.43 -1.22
C GLY A 293 -36.39 11.59 -0.06
N LYS A 294 -35.82 11.57 1.15
CA LYS A 294 -36.30 12.42 2.28
C LYS A 294 -35.36 12.27 3.49
N ILE A 295 -34.75 13.38 3.85
CA ILE A 295 -34.84 14.11 5.11
C ILE A 295 -34.08 13.47 6.28
N TRP A 296 -32.98 14.13 6.63
CA TRP A 296 -32.45 14.16 7.99
C TRP A 296 -32.92 15.43 8.69
N SER A 297 -33.74 15.26 9.71
CA SER A 297 -34.03 16.28 10.70
C SER A 297 -33.37 15.91 12.05
N LYS A 298 -32.76 16.92 12.63
CA LYS A 298 -32.22 17.05 13.98
C LYS A 298 -33.13 16.51 15.06
N SER A 299 -32.56 15.97 16.14
CA SER A 299 -32.88 16.33 17.51
C SER A 299 -31.90 15.78 18.53
N ASN A 300 -31.42 16.67 19.39
CA ASN A 300 -30.85 16.55 20.73
C ASN A 300 -29.69 15.60 20.98
#